data_f98a73d66b69e61ab4aeb38c679e9504
#
_entry.id   f98a73d66b69e61ab4aeb38c679e9504
#
_cell.length_a   1.000
_cell.length_b   1.000
_cell.length_c   1.000
_cell.angle_alpha   90.00
_cell.angle_beta   90.00
_cell.angle_gamma   90.00
#
_symmetry.space_group_name_H-M   'P 1'
#
loop_
_entity.id
_entity.type
_entity.pdbx_description
1 polymer ?
#
loop_
_entity_poly.entity_id
_entity_poly.type
_entity_poly.pdbx_seq_one_letter_code
_entity_poly.pdbx_strand_id
1 'polypeptide(L)'
;IGLLLQRSETNVDVLKCTVKECGDDGMYMELGATVTATQCEFTKNAGVGVGCEDQNTKARLNDCTVHHNGGDGLLVAGRAVVDLHGIKTDIHSNKRDGIYVSGHAKVNIHLPSQHSTFHDNVRLDRRQEDSGTIANINTDGTFTHVVADDDVEDDY
;
A
#
# COMPACT_ATOMS: atom_id res chain seq x y z
N ILE A 1 16.82 -0.75 1.58
CA ILE A 1 15.64 0.12 1.79
C ILE A 1 16.02 1.55 1.41
N GLY A 2 15.14 2.24 0.67
CA GLY A 2 15.33 3.64 0.30
C GLY A 2 15.03 4.58 1.45
N LEU A 3 13.83 4.48 2.05
CA LEU A 3 13.40 5.22 3.23
C LEU A 3 12.95 4.25 4.31
N LEU A 4 13.58 4.29 5.47
CA LEU A 4 13.18 3.52 6.66
C LEU A 4 12.74 4.48 7.75
N LEU A 5 11.50 4.35 8.20
CA LEU A 5 10.87 5.23 9.17
C LEU A 5 10.38 4.40 10.36
N GLN A 6 10.92 4.69 11.53
CA GLN A 6 10.68 3.91 12.74
C GLN A 6 10.35 4.81 13.92
N ARG A 7 9.57 4.29 14.87
CA ARG A 7 9.17 4.89 16.16
C ARG A 7 8.00 5.87 16.08
N SER A 8 7.22 5.87 17.14
CA SER A 8 5.96 6.58 17.26
C SER A 8 6.06 8.12 17.18
N GLU A 9 7.23 8.68 17.41
CA GLU A 9 7.47 10.12 17.32
C GLU A 9 7.89 10.58 15.92
N THR A 10 8.15 9.62 15.02
CA THR A 10 8.51 9.90 13.64
C THR A 10 7.26 10.30 12.86
N ASN A 11 7.21 11.55 12.42
CA ASN A 11 6.17 12.05 11.54
C ASN A 11 6.82 12.76 10.35
N VAL A 12 6.63 12.22 9.15
CA VAL A 12 7.34 12.65 7.95
C VAL A 12 6.38 12.94 6.80
N ASP A 13 6.56 14.07 6.17
CA ASP A 13 5.95 14.41 4.89
C ASP A 13 6.96 14.23 3.76
N VAL A 14 6.62 13.38 2.79
CA VAL A 14 7.41 13.14 1.58
C VAL A 14 6.65 13.74 0.39
N LEU A 15 7.24 14.70 -0.27
CA LEU A 15 6.56 15.45 -1.33
C LEU A 15 7.33 15.37 -2.65
N LYS A 16 6.66 14.95 -3.71
CA LYS A 16 7.18 14.94 -5.10
C LYS A 16 8.53 14.23 -5.23
N CYS A 17 8.70 13.13 -4.53
CA CYS A 17 9.92 12.34 -4.54
C CYS A 17 9.75 11.08 -5.39
N THR A 18 10.81 10.67 -6.05
CA THR A 18 10.92 9.35 -6.66
C THR A 18 11.91 8.50 -5.86
N VAL A 19 11.43 7.37 -5.33
CA VAL A 19 12.24 6.37 -4.62
C VAL A 19 12.36 5.15 -5.52
N LYS A 20 13.54 4.92 -6.06
CA LYS A 20 13.73 3.89 -7.09
C LYS A 20 15.05 3.14 -6.98
N GLU A 21 15.04 1.94 -7.57
CA GLU A 21 16.23 1.11 -7.76
C GLU A 21 16.96 0.80 -6.45
N CYS A 22 16.22 0.78 -5.33
CA CYS A 22 16.75 0.35 -4.05
C CYS A 22 16.97 -1.17 -4.05
N GLY A 23 18.04 -1.61 -3.43
CA GLY A 23 18.39 -3.04 -3.35
C GLY A 23 17.46 -3.88 -2.46
N ASP A 24 16.45 -3.27 -1.88
CA ASP A 24 15.40 -3.85 -1.03
C ASP A 24 14.12 -3.02 -1.23
N ASP A 25 13.37 -2.69 -0.17
CA ASP A 25 12.13 -1.93 -0.26
C ASP A 25 12.35 -0.46 -0.64
N GLY A 26 11.36 0.15 -1.28
CA GLY A 26 11.36 1.57 -1.58
C GLY A 26 11.20 2.40 -0.30
N MET A 27 10.08 2.29 0.37
CA MET A 27 9.80 2.92 1.66
C MET A 27 9.24 1.88 2.63
N TYR A 28 9.71 1.89 3.87
CA TYR A 28 9.25 0.99 4.91
C TYR A 28 9.01 1.73 6.21
N MET A 29 7.86 1.47 6.83
CA MET A 29 7.44 2.15 8.07
C MET A 29 7.05 1.11 9.10
N GLU A 30 7.51 1.31 10.34
CA GLU A 30 7.20 0.42 11.46
C GLU A 30 7.25 1.13 12.82
N LEU A 31 6.90 0.41 13.87
CA LEU A 31 7.01 0.85 15.26
C LEU A 31 6.27 2.18 15.57
N GLY A 32 5.14 2.40 14.91
CA GLY A 32 4.28 3.55 15.17
C GLY A 32 4.63 4.82 14.39
N ALA A 33 5.52 4.76 13.40
CA ALA A 33 5.81 5.92 12.55
C ALA A 33 4.57 6.36 11.74
N THR A 34 4.49 7.64 11.46
CA THR A 34 3.43 8.24 10.63
C THR A 34 4.03 8.93 9.41
N VAL A 35 3.49 8.65 8.24
CA VAL A 35 4.01 9.21 6.98
C VAL A 35 2.85 9.73 6.11
N THR A 36 3.04 10.89 5.51
CA THR A 36 2.23 11.36 4.39
C THR A 36 3.12 11.50 3.16
N ALA A 37 2.87 10.69 2.13
CA ALA A 37 3.52 10.81 0.85
C ALA A 37 2.56 11.44 -0.16
N THR A 38 2.98 12.51 -0.83
CA THR A 38 2.16 13.22 -1.81
C THR A 38 2.91 13.37 -3.12
N GLN A 39 2.27 12.95 -4.22
CA GLN A 39 2.82 13.01 -5.57
C GLN A 39 4.19 12.34 -5.68
N CYS A 40 4.33 11.20 -5.01
CA CYS A 40 5.55 10.41 -4.99
C CYS A 40 5.45 9.18 -5.90
N GLU A 41 6.60 8.70 -6.36
CA GLU A 41 6.73 7.49 -7.15
C GLU A 41 7.66 6.50 -6.43
N PHE A 42 7.22 5.26 -6.28
CA PHE A 42 7.99 4.16 -5.71
C PHE A 42 8.13 3.06 -6.76
N THR A 43 9.29 2.94 -7.38
CA THR A 43 9.41 2.09 -8.57
C THR A 43 10.75 1.36 -8.67
N LYS A 44 10.72 0.16 -9.27
CA LYS A 44 11.90 -0.67 -9.55
C LYS A 44 12.76 -0.99 -8.33
N ASN A 45 12.16 -1.01 -7.14
CA ASN A 45 12.83 -1.47 -5.94
C ASN A 45 12.86 -3.01 -5.94
N ALA A 46 13.90 -3.60 -5.38
CA ALA A 46 14.05 -5.07 -5.39
C ALA A 46 13.03 -5.80 -4.51
N GLY A 47 12.58 -5.16 -3.44
CA GLY A 47 11.55 -5.63 -2.53
C GLY A 47 10.19 -4.99 -2.78
N VAL A 48 9.50 -4.65 -1.71
CA VAL A 48 8.19 -3.99 -1.70
C VAL A 48 8.32 -2.53 -2.14
N GLY A 49 7.32 -2.00 -2.83
CA GLY A 49 7.28 -0.57 -3.13
C GLY A 49 7.13 0.27 -1.88
N VAL A 50 6.08 0.02 -1.09
CA VAL A 50 5.78 0.68 0.19
C VAL A 50 5.33 -0.35 1.22
N GLY A 51 6.05 -0.49 2.33
CA GLY A 51 5.72 -1.34 3.47
C GLY A 51 5.27 -0.54 4.68
N CYS A 52 4.21 -0.98 5.35
CA CYS A 52 3.67 -0.36 6.55
C CYS A 52 3.29 -1.45 7.55
N GLU A 53 4.04 -1.59 8.63
CA GLU A 53 3.83 -2.65 9.62
C GLU A 53 3.72 -2.12 11.05
N ASP A 54 3.27 -2.99 11.92
CA ASP A 54 3.09 -2.78 13.35
C ASP A 54 1.91 -1.89 13.76
N GLN A 55 1.54 -2.07 15.02
CA GLN A 55 0.49 -1.30 15.67
C GLN A 55 0.84 0.20 15.71
N ASN A 56 -0.14 1.03 15.46
CA ASN A 56 -0.05 2.50 15.44
C ASN A 56 0.76 3.10 14.29
N THR A 57 1.34 2.28 13.41
CA THR A 57 1.98 2.77 12.18
C THR A 57 0.92 3.21 11.18
N LYS A 58 1.09 4.38 10.60
CA LYS A 58 0.12 4.97 9.68
C LYS A 58 0.80 5.56 8.46
N ALA A 59 0.19 5.35 7.31
CA ALA A 59 0.60 6.02 6.08
C ALA A 59 -0.59 6.62 5.37
N ARG A 60 -0.37 7.77 4.74
CA ARG A 60 -1.28 8.33 3.74
C ARG A 60 -0.52 8.49 2.44
N LEU A 61 -1.05 7.90 1.38
CA LEU A 61 -0.54 8.07 0.02
C LEU A 61 -1.54 8.90 -0.76
N ASN A 62 -1.12 10.04 -1.27
CA ASN A 62 -1.96 10.98 -2.00
C ASN A 62 -1.36 11.25 -3.38
N ASP A 63 -2.09 10.92 -4.45
CA ASP A 63 -1.60 11.02 -5.83
C ASP A 63 -0.23 10.31 -6.05
N CYS A 64 -0.02 9.16 -5.44
CA CYS A 64 1.22 8.40 -5.54
C CYS A 64 1.10 7.24 -6.53
N THR A 65 2.21 6.89 -7.17
CA THR A 65 2.32 5.72 -8.04
C THR A 65 3.29 4.71 -7.46
N VAL A 66 2.88 3.44 -7.39
CA VAL A 66 3.71 2.33 -6.86
C VAL A 66 3.75 1.21 -7.89
N HIS A 67 4.88 1.04 -8.58
CA HIS A 67 4.91 0.13 -9.74
C HIS A 67 6.28 -0.50 -10.03
N HIS A 68 6.26 -1.63 -10.74
CA HIS A 68 7.46 -2.35 -11.18
C HIS A 68 8.41 -2.76 -10.05
N ASN A 69 7.91 -2.92 -8.82
CA ASN A 69 8.71 -3.39 -7.71
C ASN A 69 8.84 -4.93 -7.75
N GLY A 70 9.91 -5.45 -7.17
CA GLY A 70 10.21 -6.88 -7.13
C GLY A 70 9.32 -7.68 -6.16
N GLY A 71 8.73 -7.02 -5.18
CA GLY A 71 7.76 -7.54 -4.24
C GLY A 71 6.35 -7.05 -4.52
N ASP A 72 5.57 -6.90 -3.46
CA ASP A 72 4.24 -6.31 -3.49
C ASP A 72 4.34 -4.79 -3.76
N GLY A 73 3.33 -4.22 -4.37
CA GLY A 73 3.26 -2.76 -4.49
C GLY A 73 3.15 -2.12 -3.11
N LEU A 74 2.14 -2.53 -2.35
CA LEU A 74 1.88 -2.08 -1.00
C LEU A 74 1.72 -3.29 -0.07
N LEU A 75 2.52 -3.36 1.00
CA LEU A 75 2.41 -4.36 2.06
C LEU A 75 1.97 -3.69 3.35
N VAL A 76 0.88 -4.15 3.95
CA VAL A 76 0.34 -3.58 5.20
C VAL A 76 0.03 -4.71 6.17
N ALA A 77 0.67 -4.68 7.35
CA ALA A 77 0.56 -5.78 8.31
C ALA A 77 0.53 -5.29 9.77
N GLY A 78 0.30 -6.21 10.70
CA GLY A 78 0.49 -5.96 12.14
C GLY A 78 -0.37 -4.84 12.73
N ARG A 79 -1.61 -4.61 12.25
CA ARG A 79 -2.54 -3.55 12.67
C ARG A 79 -2.17 -2.13 12.17
N ALA A 80 -1.27 -2.00 11.22
CA ALA A 80 -1.01 -0.74 10.55
C ALA A 80 -2.23 -0.26 9.75
N VAL A 81 -2.29 1.04 9.49
CA VAL A 81 -3.37 1.65 8.71
C VAL A 81 -2.80 2.47 7.56
N VAL A 82 -3.29 2.23 6.36
CA VAL A 82 -2.92 3.01 5.18
C VAL A 82 -4.16 3.62 4.57
N ASP A 83 -4.11 4.91 4.30
CA ASP A 83 -5.13 5.65 3.57
C ASP A 83 -4.64 6.03 2.18
N LEU A 84 -5.39 5.67 1.15
CA LEU A 84 -5.10 6.00 -0.25
C LEU A 84 -6.03 7.12 -0.71
N HIS A 85 -5.45 8.21 -1.17
CA HIS A 85 -6.15 9.40 -1.65
C HIS A 85 -5.63 9.86 -3.01
N GLY A 86 -6.41 10.69 -3.68
CA GLY A 86 -6.02 11.34 -4.93
C GLY A 86 -6.26 10.48 -6.17
N ILE A 87 -6.86 11.05 -7.19
CA ILE A 87 -7.27 10.36 -8.43
C ILE A 87 -6.10 9.84 -9.28
N LYS A 88 -4.88 10.25 -8.97
CA LYS A 88 -3.66 9.76 -9.62
C LYS A 88 -2.99 8.62 -8.86
N THR A 89 -3.53 8.21 -7.72
CA THR A 89 -3.00 7.06 -6.98
C THR A 89 -3.21 5.80 -7.78
N ASP A 90 -2.09 5.11 -8.07
CA ASP A 90 -2.05 3.96 -8.96
C ASP A 90 -1.00 2.95 -8.49
N ILE A 91 -1.40 1.68 -8.34
CA ILE A 91 -0.54 0.60 -7.85
C ILE A 91 -0.60 -0.55 -8.86
N HIS A 92 0.41 -0.65 -9.70
CA HIS A 92 0.36 -1.55 -10.85
C HIS A 92 1.69 -2.20 -11.20
N SER A 93 1.65 -3.26 -11.98
CA SER A 93 2.82 -3.90 -12.58
C SER A 93 3.90 -4.33 -11.58
N ASN A 94 3.52 -4.65 -10.34
CA ASN A 94 4.45 -5.19 -9.35
C ASN A 94 4.58 -6.71 -9.55
N LYS A 95 5.70 -7.30 -9.16
CA LYS A 95 6.00 -8.73 -9.42
C LYS A 95 5.28 -9.69 -8.48
N ARG A 96 4.62 -9.19 -7.45
CA ARG A 96 3.75 -9.96 -6.56
C ARG A 96 2.36 -9.34 -6.53
N ASP A 97 1.82 -9.11 -5.36
CA ASP A 97 0.49 -8.53 -5.23
C ASP A 97 0.52 -7.00 -5.43
N GLY A 98 -0.54 -6.42 -5.95
CA GLY A 98 -0.70 -4.96 -5.97
C GLY A 98 -0.73 -4.44 -4.54
N ILE A 99 -1.60 -5.03 -3.72
CA ILE A 99 -1.66 -4.79 -2.29
C ILE A 99 -1.82 -6.12 -1.54
N TYR A 100 -1.02 -6.29 -0.48
CA TYR A 100 -1.14 -7.38 0.48
C TYR A 100 -1.43 -6.82 1.86
N VAL A 101 -2.52 -7.26 2.48
CA VAL A 101 -2.96 -6.79 3.81
C VAL A 101 -3.17 -7.98 4.73
N SER A 102 -2.54 -7.98 5.92
CA SER A 102 -2.63 -9.05 6.89
C SER A 102 -2.59 -8.57 8.34
N GLY A 103 -2.79 -9.48 9.30
CA GLY A 103 -2.57 -9.21 10.72
C GLY A 103 -3.46 -8.10 11.30
N HIS A 104 -4.75 -8.02 10.93
CA HIS A 104 -5.70 -6.99 11.35
C HIS A 104 -5.35 -5.57 10.85
N ALA A 105 -4.45 -5.45 9.89
CA ALA A 105 -4.14 -4.17 9.24
C ALA A 105 -5.31 -3.69 8.36
N LYS A 106 -5.32 -2.42 8.03
CA LYS A 106 -6.40 -1.80 7.27
C LYS A 106 -5.87 -0.93 6.14
N VAL A 107 -6.50 -1.04 4.99
CA VAL A 107 -6.31 -0.09 3.90
C VAL A 107 -7.66 0.52 3.55
N ASN A 108 -7.72 1.83 3.62
CA ASN A 108 -8.88 2.63 3.29
C ASN A 108 -8.63 3.35 1.96
N ILE A 109 -9.47 3.09 0.97
CA ILE A 109 -9.35 3.69 -0.36
C ILE A 109 -10.38 4.82 -0.45
N HIS A 110 -9.91 6.05 -0.41
CA HIS A 110 -10.73 7.26 -0.49
C HIS A 110 -10.82 7.77 -1.94
N LEU A 111 -11.19 6.87 -2.85
CA LEU A 111 -11.29 7.15 -4.28
C LEU A 111 -12.67 6.74 -4.80
N PRO A 112 -13.14 7.32 -5.91
CA PRO A 112 -14.37 6.85 -6.54
C PRO A 112 -14.35 5.35 -6.76
N SER A 113 -15.46 4.67 -6.52
CA SER A 113 -15.56 3.20 -6.59
C SER A 113 -15.19 2.61 -7.97
N GLN A 114 -15.25 3.42 -9.02
CA GLN A 114 -14.87 3.02 -10.39
C GLN A 114 -13.37 3.26 -10.68
N HIS A 115 -12.62 3.83 -9.75
CA HIS A 115 -11.20 4.10 -9.95
C HIS A 115 -10.40 2.81 -9.94
N SER A 116 -9.67 2.55 -11.02
CA SER A 116 -8.76 1.42 -11.12
C SER A 116 -7.46 1.73 -10.38
N THR A 117 -7.47 1.56 -9.06
CA THR A 117 -6.30 1.84 -8.21
C THR A 117 -5.25 0.73 -8.28
N PHE A 118 -5.69 -0.50 -8.60
CA PHE A 118 -4.83 -1.68 -8.65
C PHE A 118 -5.07 -2.40 -9.95
N HIS A 119 -4.00 -2.65 -10.72
CA HIS A 119 -4.10 -3.41 -11.97
C HIS A 119 -2.73 -3.96 -12.43
N ASP A 120 -2.79 -4.95 -13.27
CA ASP A 120 -1.61 -5.53 -13.95
C ASP A 120 -0.51 -6.04 -12.99
N ASN A 121 -0.83 -6.36 -11.76
CA ASN A 121 0.11 -6.98 -10.84
C ASN A 121 0.20 -8.49 -11.13
N VAL A 122 1.39 -9.08 -10.97
CA VAL A 122 1.65 -10.45 -11.46
C VAL A 122 0.85 -11.51 -10.72
N ARG A 123 0.61 -11.35 -9.42
CA ARG A 123 -0.19 -12.30 -8.64
C ARG A 123 -1.64 -11.82 -8.54
N LEU A 124 -1.95 -11.05 -7.52
CA LEU A 124 -3.28 -10.49 -7.29
C LEU A 124 -3.20 -8.96 -7.24
N ASP A 125 -4.21 -8.30 -7.74
CA ASP A 125 -4.29 -6.85 -7.55
C ASP A 125 -4.56 -6.50 -6.09
N ARG A 126 -5.32 -7.34 -5.38
CA ARG A 126 -5.66 -7.18 -3.96
C ARG A 126 -5.62 -8.53 -3.25
N ARG A 127 -4.91 -8.61 -2.13
CA ARG A 127 -4.84 -9.80 -1.28
C ARG A 127 -5.07 -9.44 0.18
N GLN A 128 -5.97 -10.17 0.85
CA GLN A 128 -6.29 -10.03 2.26
C GLN A 128 -6.07 -11.35 2.98
N GLU A 129 -5.37 -11.33 4.11
CA GLU A 129 -5.15 -12.50 4.98
C GLU A 129 -5.26 -12.11 6.46
N ASP A 130 -5.44 -13.07 7.34
CA ASP A 130 -5.40 -12.92 8.80
C ASP A 130 -6.18 -11.72 9.34
N SER A 131 -7.42 -11.54 8.89
CA SER A 131 -8.28 -10.42 9.28
C SER A 131 -7.81 -9.03 8.81
N GLY A 132 -6.90 -8.97 7.86
CA GLY A 132 -6.59 -7.73 7.13
C GLY A 132 -7.80 -7.26 6.33
N THR A 133 -7.98 -5.96 6.16
CA THR A 133 -9.13 -5.40 5.44
C THR A 133 -8.72 -4.35 4.42
N ILE A 134 -9.34 -4.43 3.24
CA ILE A 134 -9.28 -3.41 2.20
C ILE A 134 -10.70 -2.88 2.00
N ALA A 135 -10.93 -1.60 2.16
CA ALA A 135 -12.25 -1.01 2.00
C ALA A 135 -12.21 0.26 1.16
N ASN A 136 -13.19 0.41 0.26
CA ASN A 136 -13.45 1.68 -0.38
C ASN A 136 -14.29 2.54 0.55
N ILE A 137 -13.81 3.74 0.85
CA ILE A 137 -14.53 4.75 1.60
C ILE A 137 -14.96 5.80 0.60
N ASN A 138 -16.27 5.86 0.31
CA ASN A 138 -16.83 6.87 -0.59
C ASN A 138 -16.66 8.27 0.03
N THR A 139 -16.73 9.29 -0.81
CA THR A 139 -16.63 10.68 -0.39
C THR A 139 -17.70 11.10 0.62
N ASP A 140 -18.78 10.36 0.73
CA ASP A 140 -19.86 10.51 1.73
C ASP A 140 -19.63 9.71 3.01
N GLY A 141 -18.50 8.99 3.13
CA GLY A 141 -18.15 8.18 4.30
C GLY A 141 -18.79 6.79 4.34
N THR A 142 -19.48 6.37 3.30
CA THR A 142 -20.03 5.01 3.23
C THR A 142 -18.96 4.00 2.87
N PHE A 143 -18.93 2.89 3.61
CA PHE A 143 -18.07 1.74 3.33
C PHE A 143 -18.65 0.89 2.21
N THR A 144 -17.95 0.75 1.10
CA THR A 144 -18.18 -0.36 0.20
C THR A 144 -17.14 -1.44 0.46
N HIS A 145 -17.60 -2.61 0.89
CA HIS A 145 -16.74 -3.76 1.07
C HIS A 145 -16.17 -4.17 -0.30
N VAL A 146 -14.87 -4.12 -0.43
CA VAL A 146 -14.20 -4.71 -1.60
C VAL A 146 -14.15 -6.20 -1.34
N VAL A 147 -14.89 -6.98 -2.12
CA VAL A 147 -14.77 -8.44 -2.10
C VAL A 147 -13.32 -8.75 -2.48
N ALA A 148 -12.62 -9.46 -1.61
CA ALA A 148 -11.33 -10.03 -1.97
C ALA A 148 -11.55 -10.95 -3.18
N ASP A 149 -10.64 -10.95 -4.14
CA ASP A 149 -10.54 -12.04 -5.11
C ASP A 149 -10.03 -13.29 -4.37
N ASP A 150 -10.92 -13.89 -3.56
CA ASP A 150 -10.60 -15.00 -2.65
C ASP A 150 -10.56 -16.37 -3.33
N ASP A 151 -10.66 -16.44 -4.65
CA ASP A 151 -10.78 -17.72 -5.35
C ASP A 151 -9.73 -17.89 -6.48
N VAL A 152 -8.46 -17.76 -6.13
CA VAL A 152 -7.44 -18.52 -6.87
C VAL A 152 -6.92 -19.60 -5.93
N GLU A 153 -7.58 -20.75 -5.93
CA GLU A 153 -6.96 -21.97 -5.45
C GLU A 153 -5.63 -22.13 -6.18
N ASP A 154 -4.54 -22.09 -5.42
CA ASP A 154 -3.23 -22.51 -5.91
C ASP A 154 -3.32 -24.01 -6.22
N ASP A 155 -3.73 -24.36 -7.42
CA ASP A 155 -3.53 -25.69 -7.97
C ASP A 155 -2.03 -25.84 -8.30
N TYR A 156 -1.31 -26.41 -7.35
CA TYR A 156 0.01 -27.02 -7.58
C TYR A 156 -0.11 -28.52 -7.78
#